data_279c59ecf56fac54d694e8e72429f71b
#
_entry.id   279c59ecf56fac54d694e8e72429f71b
#
_cell.length_a   1.000
_cell.length_b   1.000
_cell.length_c   1.000
_cell.angle_alpha   90.00
_cell.angle_beta   90.00
_cell.angle_gamma   90.00
#
_symmetry.space_group_name_H-M   'P 1'
#
loop_
_entity.id
_entity.type
_entity.pdbx_description
1 polymer ?
#
loop_
_entity_poly.entity_id
_entity_poly.type
_entity_poly.pdbx_seq_one_letter_code
_entity_poly.pdbx_strand_id
1 'polypeptide(L)'
;ANEGNSFFFKDNYFVNMSGNTCRRNGGVYDNVDNNTDTMYVENNTHVMAQGYIYKFRNYPVKFIYINHNTFINCANVVLETQGVQSNEIVTNNIFINSNIQPFRDNTEDRPEEAIDRLPQGLIDVAVLPGTMEQVDRKWLVEANLAYWDPRVADLSVEANNNAISGYTTWQNRAMKMNSRTEGLFNDNTTYPYLTQGNWYEKLPSFVNTQNLFTDQVDALKEYSLATVDTTSAVTMPFWRVINTNMGTDFVYSDWPIPVDLSYTDEDLMGGGTDGLPIGDLNWFPDAKADFNTNKATYFAALLDGLNNGHTVLSVRELGGVVTQFNLSQNYPNPFNPTTTINFSLPKSGTVTLKVYDALGKEVAILLDGYKTAQSYQVEFDASSLSSGVYFYTLKTDNFSQTKKMVLMK
;
A
#
# COMPACT_ATOMS: atom_id res chain seq x y z
N ALA A 1 -4.17 -21.04 -27.38
CA ALA A 1 -4.20 -19.96 -26.41
C ALA A 1 -4.22 -20.63 -25.04
N ASN A 2 -3.17 -20.46 -24.24
CA ASN A 2 -3.24 -20.90 -22.85
C ASN A 2 -4.25 -19.97 -22.16
N GLU A 3 -5.34 -20.55 -21.67
CA GLU A 3 -6.26 -19.86 -20.79
C GLU A 3 -5.46 -19.50 -19.54
N GLY A 4 -5.37 -18.20 -19.24
CA GLY A 4 -4.62 -17.72 -18.10
C GLY A 4 -5.34 -18.05 -16.79
N ASN A 5 -4.57 -18.28 -15.73
CA ASN A 5 -5.10 -18.57 -14.41
C ASN A 5 -5.39 -17.26 -13.68
N SER A 6 -6.57 -17.17 -13.07
CA SER A 6 -6.92 -16.06 -12.15
C SER A 6 -7.01 -16.56 -10.72
N PHE A 7 -6.40 -15.80 -9.79
CA PHE A 7 -6.37 -16.14 -8.37
C PHE A 7 -7.07 -15.03 -7.55
N PHE A 8 -7.87 -15.46 -6.59
CA PHE A 8 -8.64 -14.56 -5.74
C PHE A 8 -8.42 -14.91 -4.27
N PHE A 9 -7.76 -14.03 -3.54
CA PHE A 9 -7.59 -14.10 -2.09
C PHE A 9 -8.41 -12.98 -1.47
N LYS A 10 -9.55 -13.32 -0.87
CA LYS A 10 -10.50 -12.33 -0.37
C LYS A 10 -11.05 -12.73 0.98
N ASP A 11 -11.14 -11.75 1.86
CA ASP A 11 -11.82 -11.90 3.15
C ASP A 11 -11.22 -13.01 4.02
N ASN A 12 -9.86 -13.11 4.04
CA ASN A 12 -9.16 -14.14 4.79
C ASN A 12 -8.34 -13.57 5.95
N TYR A 13 -8.13 -14.41 6.96
CA TYR A 13 -7.13 -14.21 8.00
C TYR A 13 -6.01 -15.25 7.84
N PHE A 14 -4.79 -14.75 7.68
CA PHE A 14 -3.57 -15.55 7.63
C PHE A 14 -2.73 -15.25 8.87
N VAL A 15 -2.64 -16.20 9.77
CA VAL A 15 -1.94 -16.03 11.05
C VAL A 15 -0.88 -17.10 11.20
N ASN A 16 0.30 -16.71 11.72
CA ASN A 16 1.41 -17.62 11.99
C ASN A 16 1.85 -18.41 10.74
N MET A 17 1.93 -17.75 9.60
CA MET A 17 2.42 -18.36 8.38
C MET A 17 3.94 -18.52 8.46
N SER A 18 4.37 -19.61 9.08
CA SER A 18 5.77 -19.94 9.27
C SER A 18 6.19 -21.18 8.50
N GLY A 19 7.40 -21.14 7.96
CA GLY A 19 8.10 -22.27 7.40
C GLY A 19 9.30 -22.63 8.28
N ASN A 20 10.15 -23.56 7.81
CA ASN A 20 11.42 -23.84 8.47
C ASN A 20 12.31 -22.59 8.45
N THR A 21 13.13 -22.44 9.50
CA THR A 21 14.19 -21.44 9.62
C THR A 21 14.96 -21.28 8.33
N CYS A 22 15.28 -20.05 7.98
CA CYS A 22 16.06 -19.69 6.79
C CYS A 22 15.41 -20.03 5.44
N ARG A 23 14.20 -20.58 5.38
CA ARG A 23 13.52 -20.78 4.12
C ARG A 23 12.71 -19.55 3.75
N ARG A 24 13.00 -19.04 2.57
CA ARG A 24 12.33 -17.92 1.90
C ARG A 24 11.01 -18.36 1.23
N ASN A 25 10.70 -19.65 1.29
CA ASN A 25 9.49 -20.24 0.75
C ASN A 25 8.49 -20.42 1.88
N GLY A 26 7.27 -20.06 1.65
CA GLY A 26 6.19 -20.20 2.63
C GLY A 26 5.37 -18.92 2.68
N GLY A 27 4.49 -18.77 1.74
CA GLY A 27 3.54 -17.69 1.63
C GLY A 27 2.20 -18.21 1.18
N VAL A 28 1.35 -17.29 0.80
CA VAL A 28 0.01 -17.58 0.27
C VAL A 28 0.08 -17.99 -1.19
N TYR A 29 1.00 -17.41 -1.96
CA TYR A 29 1.09 -17.62 -3.39
C TYR A 29 2.54 -17.58 -3.90
N ASP A 30 2.86 -18.51 -4.82
CA ASP A 30 4.14 -18.57 -5.53
C ASP A 30 3.89 -19.05 -6.98
N ASN A 31 4.16 -18.23 -7.99
CA ASN A 31 3.98 -18.61 -9.39
C ASN A 31 5.24 -19.23 -9.99
N VAL A 32 5.47 -20.51 -9.73
CA VAL A 32 6.72 -21.20 -10.15
C VAL A 32 6.74 -21.58 -11.64
N ASP A 33 5.60 -21.99 -12.21
CA ASP A 33 5.61 -22.68 -13.53
C ASP A 33 4.56 -22.19 -14.54
N ASN A 34 3.74 -21.19 -14.24
CA ASN A 34 2.65 -20.76 -15.11
C ASN A 34 2.46 -19.25 -15.12
N ASN A 35 2.08 -18.74 -16.31
CA ASN A 35 1.60 -17.35 -16.44
C ASN A 35 0.33 -17.15 -15.61
N THR A 36 0.24 -15.98 -14.97
CA THR A 36 -0.96 -15.56 -14.24
C THR A 36 -1.61 -14.41 -15.02
N ASP A 37 -2.88 -14.56 -15.37
CA ASP A 37 -3.59 -13.45 -16.02
C ASP A 37 -3.97 -12.40 -15.00
N THR A 38 -4.55 -12.83 -13.87
CA THR A 38 -5.06 -11.89 -12.88
C THR A 38 -4.87 -12.41 -11.46
N MET A 39 -4.45 -11.53 -10.58
CA MET A 39 -4.39 -11.77 -9.15
C MET A 39 -5.15 -10.69 -8.38
N TYR A 40 -6.12 -11.12 -7.58
CA TYR A 40 -6.87 -10.26 -6.67
C TYR A 40 -6.56 -10.63 -5.22
N VAL A 41 -6.07 -9.65 -4.46
CA VAL A 41 -5.81 -9.74 -3.02
C VAL A 41 -6.58 -8.61 -2.35
N GLU A 42 -7.68 -8.93 -1.66
CA GLU A 42 -8.62 -7.93 -1.20
C GLU A 42 -9.20 -8.28 0.18
N ASN A 43 -9.19 -7.32 1.09
CA ASN A 43 -9.74 -7.47 2.43
C ASN A 43 -9.17 -8.68 3.17
N ASN A 44 -7.85 -8.81 3.21
CA ASN A 44 -7.19 -9.86 3.98
C ASN A 44 -6.37 -9.26 5.11
N THR A 45 -6.35 -9.93 6.24
CA THR A 45 -5.43 -9.64 7.34
C THR A 45 -4.35 -10.72 7.42
N HIS A 46 -3.07 -10.30 7.42
CA HIS A 46 -1.90 -11.16 7.56
C HIS A 46 -1.15 -10.76 8.83
N VAL A 47 -0.93 -11.70 9.73
CA VAL A 47 -0.25 -11.46 11.00
C VAL A 47 0.81 -12.51 11.24
N MET A 48 2.03 -12.08 11.55
CA MET A 48 3.15 -12.96 11.87
C MET A 48 3.49 -13.93 10.73
N ALA A 49 3.88 -13.38 9.59
CA ALA A 49 4.31 -14.15 8.42
C ALA A 49 5.84 -14.15 8.27
N GLN A 50 6.42 -15.31 8.04
CA GLN A 50 7.87 -15.50 7.92
C GLN A 50 8.38 -15.28 6.50
N GLY A 51 7.77 -15.94 5.52
CA GLY A 51 8.25 -16.01 4.14
C GLY A 51 7.71 -14.89 3.25
N TYR A 52 7.96 -15.02 1.97
CA TYR A 52 7.32 -14.18 0.96
C TYR A 52 5.82 -14.48 0.92
N ILE A 53 4.99 -13.48 1.11
CA ILE A 53 3.54 -13.71 1.18
C ILE A 53 2.99 -13.94 -0.22
N TYR A 54 3.26 -13.03 -1.15
CA TYR A 54 2.88 -13.14 -2.55
C TYR A 54 4.15 -13.04 -3.39
N LYS A 55 4.52 -14.16 -4.02
CA LYS A 55 5.76 -14.28 -4.77
C LYS A 55 5.49 -14.40 -6.26
N PHE A 56 5.93 -13.39 -7.00
CA PHE A 56 5.85 -13.31 -8.46
C PHE A 56 7.21 -13.61 -9.07
N ARG A 57 7.43 -14.86 -9.48
CA ARG A 57 8.70 -15.29 -10.06
C ARG A 57 8.82 -14.93 -11.54
N ASN A 58 9.52 -15.72 -12.30
CA ASN A 58 9.92 -15.50 -13.68
C ASN A 58 8.76 -15.48 -14.70
N TYR A 59 7.55 -15.85 -14.30
CA TYR A 59 6.40 -15.89 -15.20
C TYR A 59 5.60 -14.60 -15.16
N PRO A 60 5.17 -14.09 -16.31
CA PRO A 60 4.41 -12.85 -16.36
C PRO A 60 3.09 -12.90 -15.59
N VAL A 61 2.79 -11.81 -14.91
CA VAL A 61 1.47 -11.53 -14.33
C VAL A 61 0.92 -10.30 -15.05
N LYS A 62 -0.24 -10.45 -15.71
CA LYS A 62 -0.78 -9.37 -16.53
C LYS A 62 -1.46 -8.29 -15.72
N PHE A 63 -2.13 -8.67 -14.62
CA PHE A 63 -2.83 -7.73 -13.75
C PHE A 63 -2.79 -8.18 -12.29
N ILE A 64 -2.36 -7.30 -11.41
CA ILE A 64 -2.33 -7.48 -9.97
C ILE A 64 -3.18 -6.39 -9.32
N TYR A 65 -4.06 -6.79 -8.40
CA TYR A 65 -4.91 -5.91 -7.62
C TYR A 65 -4.79 -6.27 -6.14
N ILE A 66 -4.19 -5.37 -5.37
CA ILE A 66 -3.94 -5.52 -3.94
C ILE A 66 -4.58 -4.33 -3.24
N ASN A 67 -5.74 -4.56 -2.61
CA ASN A 67 -6.56 -3.50 -2.09
C ASN A 67 -7.18 -3.85 -0.74
N HIS A 68 -7.19 -2.90 0.19
CA HIS A 68 -7.75 -3.08 1.53
C HIS A 68 -7.21 -4.29 2.28
N ASN A 69 -5.88 -4.48 2.30
CA ASN A 69 -5.29 -5.54 3.11
C ASN A 69 -4.52 -4.94 4.30
N THR A 70 -4.38 -5.74 5.34
CA THR A 70 -3.60 -5.40 6.54
C THR A 70 -2.50 -6.44 6.74
N PHE A 71 -1.24 -6.00 6.72
CA PHE A 71 -0.05 -6.83 6.95
C PHE A 71 0.66 -6.35 8.22
N ILE A 72 0.75 -7.22 9.22
CA ILE A 72 1.35 -6.91 10.52
C ILE A 72 2.43 -7.93 10.86
N ASN A 73 3.62 -7.43 11.20
CA ASN A 73 4.74 -8.26 11.63
C ASN A 73 5.12 -9.34 10.60
N CYS A 74 5.24 -8.94 9.35
CA CYS A 74 5.63 -9.80 8.23
C CYS A 74 7.15 -9.68 8.01
N ALA A 75 7.92 -10.65 8.47
CA ALA A 75 9.38 -10.56 8.54
C ALA A 75 10.06 -10.33 7.17
N ASN A 76 9.65 -11.09 6.16
CA ASN A 76 10.21 -11.02 4.82
C ASN A 76 9.32 -10.21 3.86
N VAL A 77 9.64 -10.20 2.57
CA VAL A 77 8.95 -9.41 1.55
C VAL A 77 7.49 -9.81 1.41
N VAL A 78 6.61 -8.84 1.51
CA VAL A 78 5.15 -9.05 1.35
C VAL A 78 4.81 -9.32 -0.10
N LEU A 79 5.34 -8.49 -1.02
CA LEU A 79 5.10 -8.57 -2.46
C LEU A 79 6.45 -8.77 -3.16
N GLU A 80 6.85 -10.01 -3.40
CA GLU A 80 8.12 -10.28 -4.07
C GLU A 80 7.93 -10.27 -5.59
N THR A 81 8.64 -9.38 -6.25
CA THR A 81 8.59 -9.20 -7.70
C THR A 81 9.93 -9.59 -8.34
N GLN A 82 9.95 -10.74 -9.01
CA GLN A 82 11.13 -11.25 -9.73
C GLN A 82 10.94 -11.25 -11.26
N GLY A 83 9.70 -11.10 -11.71
CA GLY A 83 9.33 -11.23 -13.11
C GLY A 83 8.62 -9.98 -13.66
N VAL A 84 7.93 -10.19 -14.76
CA VAL A 84 7.20 -9.13 -15.45
C VAL A 84 5.80 -8.99 -14.87
N GLN A 85 5.55 -7.90 -14.14
CA GLN A 85 4.22 -7.45 -13.76
C GLN A 85 3.85 -6.29 -14.68
N SER A 86 2.81 -6.48 -15.52
CA SER A 86 2.47 -5.47 -16.52
C SER A 86 1.62 -4.34 -15.93
N ASN A 87 0.55 -4.69 -15.22
CA ASN A 87 -0.36 -3.74 -14.63
C ASN A 87 -0.57 -4.07 -13.15
N GLU A 88 -0.43 -3.09 -12.28
CA GLU A 88 -0.56 -3.31 -10.85
C GLU A 88 -1.27 -2.15 -10.14
N ILE A 89 -2.20 -2.50 -9.26
CA ILE A 89 -2.88 -1.58 -8.35
C ILE A 89 -2.58 -2.03 -6.92
N VAL A 90 -1.92 -1.17 -6.15
CA VAL A 90 -1.65 -1.39 -4.71
C VAL A 90 -2.19 -0.19 -3.95
N THR A 91 -3.40 -0.32 -3.43
CA THR A 91 -4.12 0.80 -2.80
C THR A 91 -4.76 0.41 -1.49
N ASN A 92 -4.90 1.37 -0.59
CA ASN A 92 -5.68 1.23 0.65
C ASN A 92 -5.16 0.13 1.59
N ASN A 93 -3.87 -0.23 1.55
CA ASN A 93 -3.31 -1.27 2.40
C ASN A 93 -2.59 -0.70 3.62
N ILE A 94 -2.54 -1.48 4.68
CA ILE A 94 -1.73 -1.24 5.89
C ILE A 94 -0.56 -2.21 5.91
N PHE A 95 0.66 -1.67 6.04
CA PHE A 95 1.89 -2.42 6.24
C PHE A 95 2.56 -1.97 7.54
N ILE A 96 2.55 -2.81 8.56
CA ILE A 96 3.18 -2.52 9.85
C ILE A 96 4.25 -3.56 10.13
N ASN A 97 5.48 -3.11 10.41
CA ASN A 97 6.63 -3.97 10.67
C ASN A 97 6.78 -5.06 9.59
N SER A 98 6.58 -4.69 8.34
CA SER A 98 6.71 -5.59 7.19
C SER A 98 8.02 -5.34 6.46
N ASN A 99 8.57 -6.36 5.77
CA ASN A 99 9.85 -6.30 5.07
C ASN A 99 11.04 -5.92 5.98
N ILE A 100 11.08 -6.40 7.21
CA ILE A 100 12.10 -6.00 8.20
C ILE A 100 13.36 -6.87 8.20
N GLN A 101 13.29 -8.08 7.64
CA GLN A 101 14.44 -8.98 7.59
C GLN A 101 15.54 -8.37 6.71
N PRO A 102 16.76 -8.13 7.23
CA PRO A 102 17.83 -7.50 6.46
C PRO A 102 18.14 -8.24 5.15
N PHE A 103 18.38 -7.47 4.10
CA PHE A 103 18.78 -8.00 2.80
C PHE A 103 20.29 -8.23 2.77
N ARG A 104 20.68 -9.40 2.26
CA ARG A 104 22.08 -9.75 2.07
C ARG A 104 22.49 -9.50 0.62
N ASP A 105 23.50 -8.67 0.42
CA ASP A 105 24.12 -8.46 -0.89
C ASP A 105 24.99 -9.69 -1.25
N ASN A 106 24.32 -10.80 -1.59
CA ASN A 106 24.99 -12.01 -2.04
C ASN A 106 24.29 -12.54 -3.31
N THR A 107 25.01 -12.46 -4.41
CA THR A 107 24.55 -12.93 -5.73
C THR A 107 24.30 -14.42 -5.82
N GLU A 108 24.90 -15.24 -4.94
CA GLU A 108 24.75 -16.70 -4.98
C GLU A 108 23.38 -17.16 -4.49
N ASP A 109 22.82 -16.45 -3.51
CA ASP A 109 21.52 -16.81 -2.93
C ASP A 109 20.31 -16.25 -3.68
N ARG A 110 20.51 -15.15 -4.42
CA ARG A 110 19.46 -14.42 -5.10
C ARG A 110 19.96 -13.72 -6.36
N PRO A 111 20.27 -14.48 -7.40
CA PRO A 111 20.75 -13.89 -8.66
C PRO A 111 19.74 -12.92 -9.28
N GLU A 112 18.44 -13.12 -9.07
CA GLU A 112 17.38 -12.27 -9.56
C GLU A 112 17.27 -10.92 -8.84
N GLU A 113 17.55 -10.86 -7.54
CA GLU A 113 17.59 -9.62 -6.76
C GLU A 113 18.97 -8.93 -6.90
N ALA A 114 19.95 -9.63 -7.38
CA ALA A 114 21.33 -9.19 -7.42
C ALA A 114 21.70 -8.38 -8.67
N ILE A 115 20.77 -8.19 -9.62
CA ILE A 115 21.06 -7.46 -10.88
C ILE A 115 21.59 -6.06 -10.58
N ASP A 116 21.00 -5.35 -9.61
CA ASP A 116 21.45 -4.03 -9.16
C ASP A 116 21.83 -3.97 -7.68
N ARG A 117 21.77 -5.12 -6.98
CA ARG A 117 22.11 -5.27 -5.55
C ARG A 117 21.29 -4.40 -4.60
N LEU A 118 20.08 -4.02 -5.01
CA LEU A 118 19.17 -3.25 -4.18
C LEU A 118 18.19 -4.17 -3.47
N PRO A 119 17.90 -3.93 -2.18
CA PRO A 119 16.86 -4.63 -1.45
C PRO A 119 15.48 -4.27 -2.00
N GLN A 120 14.55 -5.22 -2.03
CA GLN A 120 13.16 -4.92 -2.35
C GLN A 120 12.49 -4.20 -1.18
N GLY A 121 11.76 -3.12 -1.48
CA GLY A 121 10.85 -2.45 -0.55
C GLY A 121 9.48 -3.14 -0.47
N LEU A 122 8.48 -2.46 0.10
CA LEU A 122 7.09 -2.90 0.06
C LEU A 122 6.57 -2.96 -1.39
N ILE A 123 6.97 -1.99 -2.18
CA ILE A 123 6.72 -1.91 -3.63
C ILE A 123 8.07 -1.96 -4.35
N ASP A 124 8.20 -2.83 -5.33
CA ASP A 124 9.41 -2.93 -6.13
C ASP A 124 9.10 -3.24 -7.59
N VAL A 125 9.52 -2.36 -8.48
CA VAL A 125 9.46 -2.57 -9.92
C VAL A 125 10.70 -3.34 -10.34
N ALA A 126 10.57 -4.63 -10.59
CA ALA A 126 11.70 -5.48 -10.95
C ALA A 126 12.41 -5.02 -12.23
N VAL A 127 13.73 -5.21 -12.29
CA VAL A 127 14.50 -5.03 -13.52
C VAL A 127 14.06 -6.04 -14.56
N LEU A 128 13.71 -5.57 -15.76
CA LEU A 128 13.28 -6.44 -16.83
C LEU A 128 14.50 -7.04 -17.55
N PRO A 129 14.47 -8.35 -17.86
CA PRO A 129 15.49 -8.98 -18.67
C PRO A 129 15.34 -8.60 -20.16
N GLY A 130 16.46 -8.29 -20.80
CA GLY A 130 16.53 -8.19 -22.27
C GLY A 130 15.88 -6.94 -22.85
N THR A 131 14.95 -7.13 -23.79
CA THR A 131 14.35 -6.06 -24.61
C THR A 131 13.02 -5.54 -24.09
N MET A 132 12.56 -5.99 -22.94
CA MET A 132 11.31 -5.49 -22.35
C MET A 132 11.52 -4.09 -21.76
N GLU A 133 10.60 -3.19 -22.05
CA GLU A 133 10.68 -1.80 -21.62
C GLU A 133 9.76 -1.51 -20.45
N GLN A 134 10.24 -0.68 -19.51
CA GLN A 134 9.45 -0.26 -18.34
C GLN A 134 8.31 0.70 -18.73
N VAL A 135 8.44 1.36 -19.89
CA VAL A 135 7.50 2.40 -20.32
C VAL A 135 6.06 1.89 -20.52
N ASP A 136 5.91 0.59 -20.80
CA ASP A 136 4.60 -0.03 -21.04
C ASP A 136 3.91 -0.47 -19.74
N ARG A 137 4.59 -0.41 -18.61
CA ARG A 137 4.03 -0.80 -17.32
C ARG A 137 3.09 0.28 -16.79
N LYS A 138 1.98 -0.18 -16.21
CA LYS A 138 1.00 0.69 -15.57
C LYS A 138 0.83 0.28 -14.12
N TRP A 139 1.28 1.12 -13.23
CA TRP A 139 1.18 0.88 -11.78
C TRP A 139 0.54 2.08 -11.10
N LEU A 140 -0.41 1.79 -10.21
CA LEU A 140 -1.05 2.76 -9.34
C LEU A 140 -0.82 2.35 -7.89
N VAL A 141 -0.04 3.15 -7.16
CA VAL A 141 0.27 2.95 -5.75
C VAL A 141 -0.20 4.15 -4.96
N GLU A 142 -1.27 4.02 -4.18
CA GLU A 142 -1.90 5.17 -3.51
C GLU A 142 -2.63 4.78 -2.23
N ALA A 143 -2.73 5.72 -1.30
CA ALA A 143 -3.48 5.59 -0.05
C ALA A 143 -3.07 4.36 0.78
N ASN A 144 -1.79 3.99 0.76
CA ASN A 144 -1.27 2.94 1.61
C ASN A 144 -0.69 3.52 2.91
N LEU A 145 -0.68 2.72 3.96
CA LEU A 145 -0.01 3.05 5.21
C LEU A 145 1.21 2.15 5.41
N ALA A 146 2.34 2.76 5.74
CA ALA A 146 3.55 2.05 6.12
C ALA A 146 4.05 2.59 7.47
N TYR A 147 4.28 1.69 8.42
CA TYR A 147 4.86 2.04 9.72
C TYR A 147 5.81 0.95 10.19
N TRP A 148 6.95 1.36 10.70
CA TRP A 148 7.92 0.49 11.34
C TRP A 148 8.19 0.96 12.76
N ASP A 149 7.99 0.07 13.73
CA ASP A 149 8.41 0.30 15.11
C ASP A 149 9.90 0.61 15.13
N PRO A 150 10.37 1.61 15.87
CA PRO A 150 11.78 1.98 15.91
C PRO A 150 12.74 0.82 16.24
N ARG A 151 12.27 -0.22 16.93
CA ARG A 151 13.06 -1.43 17.25
C ARG A 151 13.39 -2.27 16.03
N VAL A 152 12.60 -2.16 14.92
CA VAL A 152 12.73 -2.98 13.71
C VAL A 152 12.84 -2.17 12.43
N ALA A 153 12.83 -0.85 12.51
CA ALA A 153 12.87 0.06 11.37
C ALA A 153 14.18 -0.02 10.56
N ASP A 154 15.28 -0.40 11.20
CA ASP A 154 16.55 -0.71 10.52
C ASP A 154 17.36 -1.74 11.33
N LEU A 155 17.32 -2.97 10.88
CA LEU A 155 18.10 -4.06 11.48
C LEU A 155 19.45 -4.29 10.78
N SER A 156 19.76 -3.56 9.72
CA SER A 156 20.98 -3.78 8.93
C SER A 156 22.26 -3.45 9.70
N VAL A 157 22.23 -2.42 10.53
CA VAL A 157 23.38 -2.03 11.37
C VAL A 157 23.72 -3.14 12.36
N GLU A 158 22.72 -3.67 13.07
CA GLU A 158 22.90 -4.74 14.04
C GLU A 158 23.30 -6.06 13.34
N ALA A 159 22.72 -6.35 12.19
CA ALA A 159 23.07 -7.49 11.35
C ALA A 159 24.54 -7.42 10.88
N ASN A 160 25.02 -6.27 10.44
CA ASN A 160 26.42 -6.07 10.04
C ASN A 160 27.39 -6.24 11.22
N ASN A 161 27.00 -5.81 12.42
CA ASN A 161 27.84 -5.97 13.62
C ASN A 161 27.94 -7.44 14.08
N ASN A 162 26.90 -8.23 13.83
CA ASN A 162 26.79 -9.63 14.23
C ASN A 162 27.10 -10.62 13.10
N ALA A 163 27.45 -10.13 11.91
CA ALA A 163 27.61 -10.97 10.73
C ALA A 163 28.77 -11.97 10.88
N ILE A 164 28.51 -13.20 10.50
CA ILE A 164 29.49 -14.27 10.44
C ILE A 164 30.48 -14.00 9.30
N SER A 165 31.73 -14.37 9.51
CA SER A 165 32.80 -14.14 8.52
C SER A 165 32.44 -14.75 7.16
N GLY A 166 32.46 -13.94 6.11
CA GLY A 166 32.14 -14.33 4.73
C GLY A 166 30.99 -13.56 4.09
N TYR A 167 30.15 -12.87 4.87
CA TYR A 167 29.10 -11.98 4.36
C TYR A 167 29.46 -10.54 4.68
N THR A 168 29.48 -9.69 3.65
CA THR A 168 30.15 -8.41 3.78
C THR A 168 29.22 -7.25 3.99
N THR A 169 27.94 -7.34 3.63
CA THR A 169 27.04 -6.18 3.72
C THR A 169 25.56 -6.58 3.83
N TRP A 170 24.94 -6.18 4.91
CA TRP A 170 23.49 -6.24 5.11
C TRP A 170 22.90 -4.87 4.86
N GLN A 171 21.78 -4.82 4.14
CA GLN A 171 21.07 -3.60 3.81
C GLN A 171 19.70 -3.59 4.46
N ASN A 172 19.22 -2.39 4.82
CA ASN A 172 17.85 -2.21 5.29
C ASN A 172 16.84 -2.53 4.19
N ARG A 173 15.76 -3.20 4.56
CA ARG A 173 14.64 -3.52 3.67
C ARG A 173 13.31 -2.88 4.14
N ALA A 174 13.26 -2.37 5.36
CA ALA A 174 12.11 -1.67 5.92
C ALA A 174 11.95 -0.29 5.24
N MET A 175 11.45 -0.30 4.01
CA MET A 175 11.25 0.89 3.16
C MET A 175 10.03 0.71 2.25
N LYS A 176 9.43 1.79 1.85
CA LYS A 176 8.31 1.79 0.88
C LYS A 176 8.78 1.31 -0.48
N MET A 177 9.81 1.93 -1.01
CA MET A 177 10.43 1.62 -2.30
C MET A 177 11.95 1.73 -2.17
N ASN A 178 12.71 0.98 -2.98
CA ASN A 178 14.15 1.23 -3.13
C ASN A 178 14.40 2.40 -4.10
N SER A 179 15.64 2.88 -4.16
CA SER A 179 16.00 4.07 -4.96
C SER A 179 15.75 3.91 -6.46
N ARG A 180 15.85 2.68 -7.00
CA ARG A 180 15.51 2.42 -8.41
C ARG A 180 14.02 2.63 -8.65
N THR A 181 13.18 1.98 -7.85
CA THR A 181 11.73 2.06 -7.98
C THR A 181 11.24 3.50 -7.76
N GLU A 182 11.74 4.20 -6.75
CA GLU A 182 11.45 5.63 -6.56
C GLU A 182 11.84 6.47 -7.77
N GLY A 183 13.00 6.21 -8.37
CA GLY A 183 13.45 6.89 -9.57
C GLY A 183 12.50 6.70 -10.75
N LEU A 184 11.95 5.50 -10.94
CA LEU A 184 10.95 5.21 -11.98
C LEU A 184 9.64 5.98 -11.75
N PHE A 185 9.11 5.95 -10.52
CA PHE A 185 7.86 6.65 -10.18
C PHE A 185 8.00 8.20 -10.20
N ASN A 186 9.21 8.72 -10.04
CA ASN A 186 9.47 10.16 -10.09
C ASN A 186 9.73 10.69 -11.52
N ASP A 187 9.97 9.82 -12.49
CA ASP A 187 10.17 10.20 -13.91
C ASP A 187 8.87 10.05 -14.71
N ASN A 188 7.90 10.89 -14.44
CA ASN A 188 6.61 10.91 -15.14
C ASN A 188 6.71 11.26 -16.63
N THR A 189 7.86 11.72 -17.11
CA THR A 189 8.09 12.00 -18.54
C THR A 189 8.37 10.72 -19.30
N THR A 190 9.23 9.86 -18.74
CA THR A 190 9.60 8.59 -19.36
C THR A 190 8.60 7.48 -19.00
N TYR A 191 8.07 7.50 -17.77
CA TYR A 191 7.16 6.46 -17.24
C TYR A 191 5.82 7.06 -16.79
N PRO A 192 5.01 7.58 -17.72
CA PRO A 192 3.79 8.34 -17.38
C PRO A 192 2.69 7.51 -16.71
N TYR A 193 2.82 6.21 -16.72
CA TYR A 193 1.84 5.27 -16.12
C TYR A 193 2.33 4.62 -14.83
N LEU A 194 3.49 4.99 -14.31
CA LEU A 194 3.91 4.64 -12.97
C LEU A 194 3.50 5.77 -12.02
N THR A 195 2.38 5.60 -11.37
CA THR A 195 1.74 6.65 -10.57
C THR A 195 1.77 6.29 -9.10
N GLN A 196 2.28 7.19 -8.26
CA GLN A 196 2.15 7.08 -6.80
C GLN A 196 1.42 8.30 -6.23
N GLY A 197 0.55 8.02 -5.25
CA GLY A 197 -0.11 9.03 -4.44
C GLY A 197 0.43 9.04 -3.00
N ASN A 198 -0.42 9.44 -2.08
CA ASN A 198 -0.07 9.59 -0.67
C ASN A 198 0.24 8.26 0.03
N TRP A 199 1.12 8.35 1.02
CA TRP A 199 1.38 7.33 2.01
C TRP A 199 1.12 7.89 3.41
N TYR A 200 0.51 7.07 4.27
CA TYR A 200 0.37 7.38 5.70
C TYR A 200 1.52 6.71 6.46
N GLU A 201 2.13 7.46 7.39
CA GLU A 201 3.32 7.02 8.14
C GLU A 201 3.09 7.12 9.64
N LYS A 202 2.18 6.32 10.15
CA LYS A 202 1.84 6.26 11.56
C LYS A 202 1.31 4.89 11.96
N LEU A 203 1.38 4.57 13.24
CA LEU A 203 0.67 3.43 13.80
C LEU A 203 -0.79 3.83 14.04
N PRO A 204 -1.79 3.13 13.45
CA PRO A 204 -3.19 3.38 13.76
C PRO A 204 -3.51 3.13 15.23
N SER A 205 -4.45 3.88 15.79
CA SER A 205 -4.94 3.72 17.16
C SER A 205 -5.92 2.52 17.24
N PHE A 206 -5.43 1.33 16.95
CA PHE A 206 -6.24 0.11 16.98
C PHE A 206 -6.94 -0.12 18.31
N VAL A 207 -8.16 -0.60 18.29
CA VAL A 207 -9.01 -0.82 19.49
C VAL A 207 -8.41 -1.89 20.39
N ASN A 208 -7.94 -3.00 19.84
CA ASN A 208 -7.34 -4.08 20.64
C ASN A 208 -6.32 -4.87 19.82
N THR A 209 -5.06 -4.74 20.16
CA THR A 209 -3.95 -5.41 19.45
C THR A 209 -3.31 -6.54 20.25
N GLN A 210 -3.77 -6.75 21.49
CA GLN A 210 -3.07 -7.64 22.41
C GLN A 210 -1.57 -7.26 22.51
N ASN A 211 -0.67 -8.23 22.38
CA ASN A 211 0.78 -8.01 22.45
C ASN A 211 1.47 -7.89 21.07
N LEU A 212 0.73 -7.66 19.98
CA LEU A 212 1.30 -7.59 18.61
C LEU A 212 2.36 -6.50 18.46
N PHE A 213 2.22 -5.38 19.17
CA PHE A 213 3.14 -4.24 19.08
C PHE A 213 4.04 -4.08 20.32
N THR A 214 4.04 -5.06 21.20
CA THR A 214 4.93 -5.14 22.37
C THR A 214 5.87 -6.34 22.24
N ASP A 215 5.62 -7.42 22.95
CA ASP A 215 6.50 -8.60 23.03
C ASP A 215 6.72 -9.28 21.67
N GLN A 216 5.72 -9.24 20.78
CA GLN A 216 5.85 -9.84 19.45
C GLN A 216 6.82 -9.08 18.55
N VAL A 217 6.96 -7.77 18.72
CA VAL A 217 7.96 -6.99 17.96
C VAL A 217 9.38 -7.33 18.41
N ASP A 218 9.59 -7.52 19.72
CA ASP A 218 10.89 -7.92 20.25
C ASP A 218 11.29 -9.33 19.77
N ALA A 219 10.33 -10.27 19.81
CA ALA A 219 10.54 -11.62 19.31
C ALA A 219 10.79 -11.64 17.78
N LEU A 220 10.08 -10.78 17.03
CA LEU A 220 10.27 -10.63 15.58
C LEU A 220 11.65 -10.04 15.24
N LYS A 221 12.14 -9.08 16.04
CA LYS A 221 13.50 -8.55 15.94
C LYS A 221 14.54 -9.65 16.14
N GLU A 222 14.41 -10.39 17.24
CA GLU A 222 15.32 -11.50 17.57
C GLU A 222 15.36 -12.53 16.44
N TYR A 223 14.20 -12.94 15.93
CA TYR A 223 14.09 -13.84 14.79
C TYR A 223 14.79 -13.27 13.55
N SER A 224 14.52 -12.03 13.19
CA SER A 224 15.05 -11.41 11.97
C SER A 224 16.58 -11.29 12.01
N LEU A 225 17.16 -11.01 13.17
CA LEU A 225 18.60 -10.98 13.38
C LEU A 225 19.21 -12.38 13.42
N ALA A 226 18.52 -13.37 13.96
CA ALA A 226 18.99 -14.75 13.95
C ALA A 226 19.07 -15.34 12.54
N THR A 227 18.25 -14.87 11.59
CA THR A 227 18.32 -15.30 10.18
C THR A 227 19.55 -14.78 9.43
N VAL A 228 20.29 -13.83 10.00
CA VAL A 228 21.61 -13.42 9.52
C VAL A 228 22.62 -14.58 9.64
N ASP A 229 22.44 -15.44 10.63
CA ASP A 229 23.20 -16.68 10.80
C ASP A 229 22.46 -17.85 10.14
N THR A 230 22.97 -18.33 9.01
CA THR A 230 22.38 -19.47 8.29
C THR A 230 22.41 -20.78 9.07
N THR A 231 23.14 -20.85 10.18
CA THR A 231 23.21 -22.01 11.09
C THR A 231 22.22 -21.92 12.24
N SER A 232 21.55 -20.77 12.42
CA SER A 232 20.61 -20.56 13.50
C SER A 232 19.36 -21.42 13.31
N ALA A 233 18.91 -22.04 14.39
CA ALA A 233 17.70 -22.83 14.44
C ALA A 233 16.48 -22.03 14.97
N VAL A 234 16.59 -20.72 15.06
CA VAL A 234 15.48 -19.85 15.56
C VAL A 234 14.32 -19.88 14.58
N THR A 235 13.16 -20.19 15.09
CA THR A 235 11.90 -20.19 14.34
C THR A 235 11.19 -18.86 14.48
N MET A 236 10.38 -18.49 13.48
CA MET A 236 9.49 -17.33 13.58
C MET A 236 8.62 -17.47 14.84
N PRO A 237 8.51 -16.42 15.67
CA PRO A 237 7.65 -16.47 16.84
C PRO A 237 6.20 -16.70 16.42
N PHE A 238 5.55 -17.61 17.13
CA PHE A 238 4.13 -17.86 16.94
C PHE A 238 3.32 -16.94 17.84
N TRP A 239 2.32 -16.33 17.30
CA TRP A 239 1.40 -15.48 18.03
C TRP A 239 0.18 -16.29 18.49
N ARG A 240 -0.10 -16.25 19.81
CA ARG A 240 -1.26 -16.87 20.43
C ARG A 240 -1.44 -18.37 20.12
N VAL A 241 -0.32 -19.08 20.10
CA VAL A 241 -0.37 -20.56 19.99
C VAL A 241 -0.77 -21.16 21.33
N ILE A 242 -1.82 -21.97 21.34
CA ILE A 242 -2.30 -22.67 22.56
C ILE A 242 -1.44 -23.89 22.87
N ASN A 243 -1.03 -24.62 21.84
CA ASN A 243 -0.21 -25.82 21.99
C ASN A 243 1.26 -25.51 21.69
N THR A 244 2.13 -25.74 22.67
CA THR A 244 3.58 -25.49 22.55
C THR A 244 4.37 -26.72 22.13
N ASN A 245 3.74 -27.89 22.00
CA ASN A 245 4.43 -29.13 21.64
C ASN A 245 4.51 -29.30 20.10
N MET A 246 5.21 -28.38 19.45
CA MET A 246 5.25 -28.27 17.98
C MET A 246 6.00 -29.41 17.28
N GLY A 247 6.61 -30.33 18.00
CA GLY A 247 7.35 -31.47 17.43
C GLY A 247 6.48 -32.70 17.15
N THR A 248 5.33 -32.82 17.81
CA THR A 248 4.48 -34.03 17.77
C THR A 248 3.00 -33.76 17.55
N ASP A 249 2.52 -32.57 17.84
CA ASP A 249 1.11 -32.23 17.81
C ASP A 249 0.81 -31.12 16.78
N PHE A 250 -0.46 -31.02 16.39
CA PHE A 250 -0.92 -29.88 15.59
C PHE A 250 -0.82 -28.60 16.39
N VAL A 251 -0.37 -27.54 15.72
CA VAL A 251 -0.33 -26.19 16.30
C VAL A 251 -1.71 -25.55 16.19
N TYR A 252 -2.24 -25.08 17.29
CA TYR A 252 -3.52 -24.38 17.36
C TYR A 252 -3.29 -22.92 17.76
N SER A 253 -3.97 -22.00 17.08
CA SER A 253 -4.12 -20.62 17.54
C SER A 253 -5.50 -20.42 18.18
N ASP A 254 -5.60 -19.47 19.10
CA ASP A 254 -6.91 -19.03 19.61
C ASP A 254 -7.80 -18.58 18.45
N TRP A 255 -9.03 -19.10 18.41
CA TRP A 255 -10.01 -18.69 17.41
C TRP A 255 -11.38 -18.50 18.05
N PRO A 256 -12.13 -17.41 17.75
CA PRO A 256 -11.71 -16.27 16.92
C PRO A 256 -10.52 -15.51 17.52
N ILE A 257 -9.71 -14.92 16.68
CA ILE A 257 -8.54 -14.13 17.12
C ILE A 257 -9.06 -12.98 17.99
N PRO A 258 -8.60 -12.84 19.26
CA PRO A 258 -9.16 -11.88 20.19
C PRO A 258 -8.56 -10.47 20.02
N VAL A 259 -8.43 -10.02 18.80
CA VAL A 259 -8.03 -8.65 18.44
C VAL A 259 -9.17 -7.90 17.80
N ASP A 260 -9.06 -6.60 17.83
CA ASP A 260 -9.89 -5.68 17.06
C ASP A 260 -8.94 -4.66 16.42
N LEU A 261 -8.73 -4.82 15.12
CA LEU A 261 -7.87 -3.94 14.34
C LEU A 261 -8.66 -2.79 13.69
N SER A 262 -9.89 -2.54 14.13
CA SER A 262 -10.55 -1.29 13.84
C SER A 262 -9.89 -0.12 14.58
N TYR A 263 -10.06 1.07 14.08
CA TYR A 263 -9.53 2.31 14.64
C TYR A 263 -10.48 3.48 14.35
N THR A 264 -10.23 4.64 14.98
CA THR A 264 -11.04 5.86 14.81
C THR A 264 -10.21 7.07 14.38
N ASP A 265 -9.00 6.85 13.89
CA ASP A 265 -8.14 7.92 13.37
C ASP A 265 -8.83 8.61 12.19
N GLU A 266 -9.21 9.89 12.36
CA GLU A 266 -10.02 10.63 11.38
C GLU A 266 -9.42 10.67 9.98
N ASP A 267 -8.09 10.81 9.88
CA ASP A 267 -7.36 10.84 8.61
C ASP A 267 -7.31 9.48 7.91
N LEU A 268 -7.40 8.38 8.65
CA LEU A 268 -7.38 7.02 8.10
C LEU A 268 -8.78 6.48 7.81
N MET A 269 -9.81 6.91 8.56
CA MET A 269 -11.20 6.45 8.41
C MET A 269 -11.84 6.80 7.04
N GLY A 270 -11.34 7.83 6.40
CA GLY A 270 -11.73 8.21 5.04
C GLY A 270 -10.52 8.40 4.13
N GLY A 271 -9.42 7.75 4.47
CA GLY A 271 -8.12 7.91 3.81
C GLY A 271 -7.94 7.07 2.55
N GLY A 272 -8.81 6.10 2.31
CA GLY A 272 -8.77 5.25 1.13
C GLY A 272 -9.12 6.00 -0.16
N THR A 273 -8.68 5.49 -1.29
CA THR A 273 -9.01 6.01 -2.64
C THR A 273 -10.50 6.02 -2.95
N ASP A 274 -11.26 5.25 -2.20
CA ASP A 274 -12.73 5.14 -2.25
C ASP A 274 -13.43 5.92 -1.11
N GLY A 275 -12.64 6.63 -0.28
CA GLY A 275 -13.15 7.35 0.87
C GLY A 275 -13.48 6.47 2.08
N LEU A 276 -13.09 5.21 2.07
CA LEU A 276 -13.28 4.25 3.15
C LEU A 276 -12.04 4.13 4.05
N PRO A 277 -12.13 3.43 5.19
CA PRO A 277 -10.97 3.18 6.04
C PRO A 277 -9.87 2.42 5.29
N ILE A 278 -8.61 2.77 5.56
CA ILE A 278 -7.46 2.04 5.02
C ILE A 278 -7.31 0.69 5.73
N GLY A 279 -6.81 -0.32 5.02
CA GLY A 279 -6.63 -1.67 5.55
C GLY A 279 -7.86 -2.56 5.33
N ASP A 280 -7.87 -3.69 6.00
CA ASP A 280 -8.90 -4.72 5.86
C ASP A 280 -10.26 -4.24 6.37
N LEU A 281 -11.22 -4.10 5.47
CA LEU A 281 -12.57 -3.63 5.79
C LEU A 281 -13.41 -4.64 6.58
N ASN A 282 -12.94 -5.88 6.79
CA ASN A 282 -13.61 -6.82 7.69
C ASN A 282 -13.64 -6.33 9.15
N TRP A 283 -12.76 -5.39 9.50
CA TRP A 283 -12.75 -4.70 10.79
C TRP A 283 -13.74 -3.53 10.86
N PHE A 284 -14.37 -3.14 9.74
CA PHE A 284 -15.27 -2.00 9.60
C PHE A 284 -16.56 -2.43 8.86
N PRO A 285 -17.52 -3.09 9.53
CA PRO A 285 -18.67 -3.72 8.87
C PRO A 285 -19.49 -2.79 7.98
N ASP A 286 -19.70 -1.53 8.40
CA ASP A 286 -20.46 -0.55 7.62
C ASP A 286 -19.71 -0.12 6.36
N ALA A 287 -18.41 0.14 6.47
CA ALA A 287 -17.56 0.45 5.33
C ALA A 287 -17.45 -0.74 4.37
N LYS A 288 -17.38 -1.97 4.91
CA LYS A 288 -17.41 -3.19 4.11
C LYS A 288 -18.70 -3.34 3.32
N ALA A 289 -19.84 -3.03 3.93
CA ALA A 289 -21.13 -3.06 3.25
C ALA A 289 -21.21 -2.02 2.13
N ASP A 290 -20.71 -0.80 2.37
CA ASP A 290 -20.60 0.24 1.36
C ASP A 290 -19.67 -0.19 0.21
N PHE A 291 -18.48 -0.69 0.52
CA PHE A 291 -17.53 -1.21 -0.47
C PHE A 291 -18.18 -2.27 -1.37
N ASN A 292 -18.87 -3.25 -0.79
CA ASN A 292 -19.53 -4.31 -1.55
C ASN A 292 -20.62 -3.76 -2.49
N THR A 293 -21.31 -2.71 -2.05
CA THR A 293 -22.37 -2.07 -2.84
C THR A 293 -21.81 -1.26 -4.01
N ASN A 294 -20.72 -0.53 -3.78
CA ASN A 294 -20.18 0.45 -4.72
C ASN A 294 -18.89 -0.04 -5.42
N LYS A 295 -18.46 -1.28 -5.19
CA LYS A 295 -17.20 -1.86 -5.66
C LYS A 295 -16.92 -1.63 -7.14
N ALA A 296 -17.93 -1.76 -8.01
CA ALA A 296 -17.74 -1.56 -9.44
C ALA A 296 -17.33 -0.11 -9.76
N THR A 297 -17.89 0.87 -9.05
CA THR A 297 -17.55 2.29 -9.18
C THR A 297 -16.13 2.57 -8.69
N TYR A 298 -15.77 2.05 -7.51
CA TYR A 298 -14.43 2.19 -6.94
C TYR A 298 -13.37 1.57 -7.84
N PHE A 299 -13.63 0.35 -8.31
CA PHE A 299 -12.71 -0.35 -9.21
C PHE A 299 -12.56 0.37 -10.56
N ALA A 300 -13.65 0.94 -11.10
CA ALA A 300 -13.58 1.73 -12.33
C ALA A 300 -12.71 2.98 -12.18
N ALA A 301 -12.78 3.67 -11.03
CA ALA A 301 -11.92 4.81 -10.74
C ALA A 301 -10.45 4.42 -10.64
N LEU A 302 -10.13 3.30 -10.00
CA LEU A 302 -8.76 2.77 -9.93
C LEU A 302 -8.23 2.39 -11.32
N LEU A 303 -9.05 1.78 -12.17
CA LEU A 303 -8.67 1.45 -13.55
C LEU A 303 -8.46 2.71 -14.40
N ASP A 304 -9.25 3.76 -14.16
CA ASP A 304 -9.05 5.04 -14.84
C ASP A 304 -7.70 5.66 -14.46
N GLY A 305 -7.38 5.73 -13.16
CA GLY A 305 -6.08 6.17 -12.66
C GLY A 305 -4.92 5.37 -13.25
N LEU A 306 -5.02 4.04 -13.22
CA LEU A 306 -4.03 3.13 -13.78
C LEU A 306 -3.80 3.37 -15.29
N ASN A 307 -4.87 3.48 -16.06
CA ASN A 307 -4.81 3.57 -17.51
C ASN A 307 -4.37 4.94 -18.04
N ASN A 308 -4.63 5.98 -17.27
CA ASN A 308 -4.37 7.36 -17.66
C ASN A 308 -3.21 8.01 -16.88
N GLY A 309 -2.56 7.28 -15.97
CA GLY A 309 -1.38 7.74 -15.26
C GLY A 309 -1.67 8.89 -14.28
N HIS A 310 -2.73 8.76 -13.49
CA HIS A 310 -3.05 9.74 -12.44
C HIS A 310 -3.55 9.06 -11.16
N THR A 311 -3.40 9.76 -10.04
CA THR A 311 -3.91 9.32 -8.73
C THR A 311 -5.43 9.38 -8.69
N VAL A 312 -6.05 8.49 -7.93
CA VAL A 312 -7.48 8.51 -7.64
C VAL A 312 -7.69 9.41 -6.43
N LEU A 313 -8.25 10.59 -6.66
CA LEU A 313 -8.49 11.53 -5.57
C LEU A 313 -9.62 11.02 -4.68
N SER A 314 -9.30 10.82 -3.41
CA SER A 314 -10.32 10.49 -2.42
C SER A 314 -11.20 11.71 -2.12
N VAL A 315 -12.50 11.58 -2.42
CA VAL A 315 -13.50 12.56 -2.02
C VAL A 315 -14.19 12.04 -0.76
N ARG A 316 -13.80 12.60 0.38
CA ARG A 316 -14.39 12.21 1.67
C ARG A 316 -15.77 12.83 1.84
N GLU A 317 -16.75 11.99 2.16
CA GLU A 317 -18.10 12.42 2.56
C GLU A 317 -18.13 12.78 4.05
N LEU A 318 -18.39 14.05 4.36
CA LEU A 318 -18.33 14.54 5.74
C LEU A 318 -19.67 14.42 6.49
N GLY A 319 -20.72 13.88 5.86
CA GLY A 319 -22.05 13.77 6.45
C GLY A 319 -22.66 15.11 6.91
N GLY A 320 -23.94 15.14 7.18
CA GLY A 320 -24.64 16.30 7.75
C GLY A 320 -25.68 16.92 6.80
N VAL A 321 -26.65 17.63 7.37
CA VAL A 321 -27.68 18.33 6.58
C VAL A 321 -27.08 19.61 6.00
N VAL A 322 -26.88 19.62 4.69
CA VAL A 322 -26.39 20.77 3.94
C VAL A 322 -27.54 21.54 3.36
N THR A 323 -27.62 22.83 3.66
CA THR A 323 -28.69 23.72 3.18
C THR A 323 -28.26 24.66 2.07
N GLN A 324 -26.94 24.83 1.85
CA GLN A 324 -26.39 25.76 0.85
C GLN A 324 -25.15 25.19 0.19
N PHE A 325 -24.93 25.55 -1.09
CA PHE A 325 -23.64 25.32 -1.74
C PHE A 325 -22.54 26.11 -1.04
N ASN A 326 -21.40 25.48 -0.83
CA ASN A 326 -20.21 26.16 -0.30
C ASN A 326 -18.96 25.57 -0.94
N LEU A 327 -17.99 26.42 -1.24
CA LEU A 327 -16.61 26.05 -1.52
C LEU A 327 -15.71 26.76 -0.53
N SER A 328 -15.10 26.02 0.36
CA SER A 328 -14.21 26.56 1.40
C SER A 328 -12.86 26.97 0.84
N GLN A 329 -12.13 27.83 1.56
CA GLN A 329 -10.73 28.08 1.29
C GLN A 329 -9.94 26.82 1.59
N ASN A 330 -9.03 26.43 0.68
CA ASN A 330 -8.14 25.31 0.92
C ASN A 330 -7.26 25.54 2.16
N TYR A 331 -6.95 24.48 2.88
CA TYR A 331 -6.08 24.54 4.06
C TYR A 331 -5.12 23.34 4.07
N PRO A 332 -3.80 23.62 4.31
CA PRO A 332 -3.17 24.93 4.45
C PRO A 332 -3.21 25.76 3.15
N ASN A 333 -3.07 27.09 3.27
CA ASN A 333 -2.86 28.00 2.17
C ASN A 333 -2.06 29.25 2.67
N PRO A 334 -0.79 29.46 2.26
CA PRO A 334 -0.05 28.69 1.26
C PRO A 334 0.18 27.22 1.69
N PHE A 335 0.42 26.31 0.71
CA PHE A 335 0.59 24.88 0.94
C PHE A 335 1.87 24.32 0.28
N ASN A 336 2.34 23.14 0.74
CA ASN A 336 3.55 22.47 0.24
C ASN A 336 3.49 20.95 0.53
N PRO A 337 3.47 20.07 -0.48
CA PRO A 337 2.83 20.27 -1.77
C PRO A 337 1.34 19.95 -1.70
N THR A 338 0.80 19.48 -0.54
CA THR A 338 -0.58 19.03 -0.36
C THR A 338 -1.46 20.07 0.33
N THR A 339 -2.74 20.06 -0.02
CA THR A 339 -3.76 20.90 0.62
C THR A 339 -5.14 20.24 0.54
N THR A 340 -6.01 20.60 1.46
CA THR A 340 -7.38 20.09 1.53
C THR A 340 -8.39 21.14 1.08
N ILE A 341 -9.34 20.76 0.24
CA ILE A 341 -10.44 21.59 -0.24
C ILE A 341 -11.76 21.00 0.27
N ASN A 342 -12.52 21.77 1.03
CA ASN A 342 -13.84 21.38 1.51
C ASN A 342 -14.92 22.09 0.69
N PHE A 343 -15.99 21.35 0.35
CA PHE A 343 -17.18 21.92 -0.31
C PHE A 343 -18.47 21.22 0.14
N SER A 344 -19.59 21.86 -0.10
CA SER A 344 -20.90 21.35 0.32
C SER A 344 -21.92 21.46 -0.79
N LEU A 345 -22.75 20.43 -0.95
CA LEU A 345 -23.79 20.30 -1.96
C LEU A 345 -25.17 20.15 -1.27
N PRO A 346 -26.09 21.11 -1.38
CA PRO A 346 -27.44 20.98 -0.82
C PRO A 346 -28.36 20.08 -1.65
N LYS A 347 -27.96 19.75 -2.88
CA LYS A 347 -28.69 18.88 -3.81
C LYS A 347 -27.71 17.96 -4.53
N SER A 348 -28.15 16.72 -4.72
CA SER A 348 -27.43 15.75 -5.54
C SER A 348 -27.41 16.18 -7.02
N GLY A 349 -26.31 15.95 -7.72
CA GLY A 349 -26.18 16.31 -9.13
C GLY A 349 -24.77 16.09 -9.67
N THR A 350 -24.56 16.41 -10.95
CA THR A 350 -23.23 16.39 -11.56
C THR A 350 -22.40 17.58 -11.05
N VAL A 351 -21.18 17.28 -10.62
CA VAL A 351 -20.26 18.24 -10.00
C VAL A 351 -18.89 18.10 -10.63
N THR A 352 -18.24 19.24 -10.90
CA THR A 352 -16.82 19.26 -11.26
C THR A 352 -16.07 20.16 -10.29
N LEU A 353 -14.87 19.72 -9.89
CA LEU A 353 -13.91 20.51 -9.16
C LEU A 353 -12.58 20.47 -9.93
N LYS A 354 -12.16 21.59 -10.49
CA LYS A 354 -11.02 21.67 -11.38
C LYS A 354 -10.03 22.73 -10.91
N VAL A 355 -8.74 22.52 -11.20
CA VAL A 355 -7.64 23.42 -10.87
C VAL A 355 -7.09 24.07 -12.15
N TYR A 356 -6.79 25.36 -12.05
CA TYR A 356 -6.29 26.18 -13.15
C TYR A 356 -5.04 26.95 -12.70
N ASP A 357 -4.11 27.14 -13.62
CA ASP A 357 -2.98 28.05 -13.41
C ASP A 357 -3.41 29.53 -13.51
N ALA A 358 -2.46 30.46 -13.31
CA ALA A 358 -2.72 31.89 -13.38
C ALA A 358 -3.13 32.41 -14.78
N LEU A 359 -2.92 31.61 -15.84
CA LEU A 359 -3.33 31.90 -17.20
C LEU A 359 -4.69 31.32 -17.57
N GLY A 360 -5.32 30.56 -16.64
CA GLY A 360 -6.59 29.89 -16.83
C GLY A 360 -6.50 28.55 -17.55
N LYS A 361 -5.30 27.98 -17.70
CA LYS A 361 -5.11 26.62 -18.22
C LYS A 361 -5.49 25.63 -17.14
N GLU A 362 -6.33 24.63 -17.46
CA GLU A 362 -6.62 23.50 -16.58
C GLU A 362 -5.36 22.67 -16.34
N VAL A 363 -5.01 22.46 -15.07
CA VAL A 363 -3.81 21.71 -14.64
C VAL A 363 -4.16 20.46 -13.83
N ALA A 364 -5.38 20.38 -13.28
CA ALA A 364 -5.89 19.17 -12.63
C ALA A 364 -7.42 19.15 -12.61
N ILE A 365 -7.99 17.95 -12.67
CA ILE A 365 -9.41 17.69 -12.41
C ILE A 365 -9.46 16.91 -11.09
N LEU A 366 -10.01 17.53 -10.04
CA LEU A 366 -10.09 16.94 -8.71
C LEU A 366 -11.37 16.13 -8.51
N LEU A 367 -12.41 16.47 -9.26
CA LEU A 367 -13.69 15.78 -9.24
C LEU A 367 -14.43 16.04 -10.55
N ASP A 368 -14.98 14.99 -11.14
CA ASP A 368 -15.91 15.08 -12.27
C ASP A 368 -16.89 13.90 -12.19
N GLY A 369 -18.15 14.15 -11.79
CA GLY A 369 -19.15 13.10 -11.68
C GLY A 369 -20.36 13.46 -10.83
N TYR A 370 -21.26 12.49 -10.67
CA TYR A 370 -22.48 12.64 -9.86
C TYR A 370 -22.14 12.51 -8.37
N LYS A 371 -22.64 13.45 -7.55
CA LYS A 371 -22.48 13.43 -6.08
C LYS A 371 -23.81 13.67 -5.38
N THR A 372 -23.99 13.04 -4.23
CA THR A 372 -25.16 13.20 -3.37
C THR A 372 -25.14 14.52 -2.60
N ALA A 373 -26.29 14.88 -1.99
CA ALA A 373 -26.40 16.12 -1.22
C ALA A 373 -25.74 15.96 0.16
N GLN A 374 -24.52 16.48 0.32
CA GLN A 374 -23.75 16.47 1.58
C GLN A 374 -22.48 17.33 1.51
N SER A 375 -21.68 17.31 2.56
CA SER A 375 -20.35 17.96 2.59
C SER A 375 -19.27 16.98 2.14
N TYR A 376 -18.26 17.52 1.46
CA TYR A 376 -17.15 16.78 0.86
C TYR A 376 -15.82 17.42 1.21
N GLN A 377 -14.81 16.60 1.31
CA GLN A 377 -13.41 16.99 1.46
C GLN A 377 -12.59 16.34 0.35
N VAL A 378 -11.75 17.13 -0.32
CA VAL A 378 -10.85 16.66 -1.39
C VAL A 378 -9.44 17.07 -1.03
N GLU A 379 -8.52 16.14 -1.02
CA GLU A 379 -7.10 16.41 -0.92
C GLU A 379 -6.52 16.65 -2.31
N PHE A 380 -5.65 17.65 -2.43
CA PHE A 380 -4.96 18.00 -3.67
C PHE A 380 -3.45 17.99 -3.44
N ASP A 381 -2.76 17.09 -4.13
CA ASP A 381 -1.31 17.05 -4.22
C ASP A 381 -0.85 17.79 -5.50
N ALA A 382 -0.07 18.84 -5.30
CA ALA A 382 0.51 19.65 -6.37
C ALA A 382 2.02 19.40 -6.52
N SER A 383 2.51 18.20 -6.17
CA SER A 383 3.93 17.83 -6.25
C SER A 383 4.51 17.99 -7.67
N SER A 384 3.71 17.75 -8.70
CA SER A 384 4.07 17.93 -10.12
C SER A 384 4.02 19.37 -10.61
N LEU A 385 3.44 20.30 -9.85
CA LEU A 385 3.26 21.71 -10.25
C LEU A 385 4.38 22.60 -9.71
N SER A 386 4.68 23.71 -10.39
CA SER A 386 5.64 24.72 -9.94
C SER A 386 5.05 25.61 -8.85
N SER A 387 5.89 26.16 -7.96
CA SER A 387 5.44 27.21 -7.01
C SER A 387 4.75 28.35 -7.74
N GLY A 388 3.60 28.79 -7.23
CA GLY A 388 2.82 29.83 -7.89
C GLY A 388 1.40 29.96 -7.36
N VAL A 389 0.63 30.81 -8.05
CA VAL A 389 -0.80 31.04 -7.79
C VAL A 389 -1.62 30.15 -8.70
N TYR A 390 -2.57 29.44 -8.10
CA TYR A 390 -3.54 28.61 -8.77
C TYR A 390 -4.95 28.96 -8.34
N PHE A 391 -5.92 28.55 -9.14
CA PHE A 391 -7.34 28.73 -8.86
C PHE A 391 -8.04 27.39 -8.94
N TYR A 392 -9.00 27.13 -8.06
CA TYR A 392 -9.86 25.95 -8.16
C TYR A 392 -11.31 26.38 -8.22
N THR A 393 -12.08 25.69 -9.07
CA THR A 393 -13.47 26.02 -9.35
C THR A 393 -14.36 24.81 -9.12
N LEU A 394 -15.33 24.95 -8.21
CA LEU A 394 -16.44 24.03 -8.05
C LEU A 394 -17.57 24.48 -8.97
N LYS A 395 -18.10 23.57 -9.80
CA LYS A 395 -19.21 23.85 -10.71
C LYS A 395 -20.23 22.71 -10.66
N THR A 396 -21.50 23.09 -10.59
CA THR A 396 -22.67 22.23 -10.77
C THR A 396 -23.59 22.86 -11.82
N ASP A 397 -24.72 22.25 -12.11
CA ASP A 397 -25.71 22.80 -13.05
C ASP A 397 -26.19 24.22 -12.68
N ASN A 398 -26.25 24.52 -11.37
CA ASN A 398 -26.85 25.76 -10.84
C ASN A 398 -25.90 26.55 -9.94
N PHE A 399 -24.63 26.17 -9.83
CA PHE A 399 -23.68 26.83 -8.94
C PHE A 399 -22.27 26.80 -9.55
N SER A 400 -21.55 27.90 -9.41
CA SER A 400 -20.13 27.96 -9.74
C SER A 400 -19.43 28.90 -8.78
N GLN A 401 -18.35 28.45 -8.17
CA GLN A 401 -17.51 29.25 -7.28
C GLN A 401 -16.04 28.93 -7.50
N THR A 402 -15.21 29.98 -7.52
CA THR A 402 -13.74 29.86 -7.66
C THR A 402 -13.04 30.43 -6.45
N LYS A 403 -11.97 29.77 -6.03
CA LYS A 403 -11.07 30.18 -4.96
C LYS A 403 -9.62 30.21 -5.46
N LYS A 404 -8.79 31.01 -4.79
CA LYS A 404 -7.35 31.13 -5.05
C LYS A 404 -6.56 30.31 -4.02
N MET A 405 -5.51 29.62 -4.47
CA MET A 405 -4.54 28.95 -3.60
C MET A 405 -3.10 29.31 -4.02
N VAL A 406 -2.16 29.14 -3.11
CA VAL A 406 -0.74 29.47 -3.31
C VAL A 406 0.11 28.27 -2.96
N LEU A 407 0.78 27.71 -3.96
CA LEU A 407 1.76 26.62 -3.79
C LEU A 407 3.14 27.24 -3.53
N MET A 408 3.79 26.79 -2.46
CA MET A 408 5.14 27.18 -2.07
C MET A 408 5.98 25.92 -1.87
N LYS A 409 6.89 25.65 -2.78
CA LYS A 409 7.89 24.60 -2.64
C LYS A 409 9.20 25.17 -2.14
#